data_567461a13141b0724786f74d1cff2943
#
_entry.id   567461a13141b0724786f74d1cff2943
#
_cell.length_a   1.000
_cell.length_b   1.000
_cell.length_c   1.000
_cell.angle_alpha   90.00
_cell.angle_beta   90.00
_cell.angle_gamma   90.00
#
_symmetry.space_group_name_H-M   'P 1'
#
loop_
_entity.id
_entity.type
_entity.pdbx_description
1 polymer ?
#
loop_
_entity_poly.entity_id
_entity_poly.type
_entity_poly.pdbx_seq_one_letter_code
_entity_poly.pdbx_strand_id
1 'polypeptide(L)'
;MLDAADAHVVVEGLVKIYGDRTILHGVDMIIGRAETLVVIGGSGAGKSTLVRHLIALERPTRGRIVIDGTDIASLNDVQLAKARRRFGMVFQKYALFDSMTVFDNVAFPLREQTKLSERDIRDKAMTKLKELGVDHAATLTPAQISGGMAKRVGIARALVMEPELLIYDEPTSGLDPVTSRTVDSLIEEMRERFGVTSVVITHDMVSAFDIADRIAMLIKGRVVAQGSPAEVLAVDNADVQNFVRSSGVDVTRFEHRGSRKSAAELALRARERKSGRVG
;
A
#
# COMPACT_ATOMS: atom_id res chain seq x y z
N MET A 1 -8.79 15.99 12.09
CA MET A 1 -9.24 14.57 11.95
C MET A 1 -9.85 14.39 10.56
N LEU A 2 -9.47 13.36 9.83
CA LEU A 2 -10.11 13.03 8.54
C LEU A 2 -11.56 12.64 8.83
N ASP A 3 -12.53 13.25 8.12
CA ASP A 3 -13.94 12.87 8.24
C ASP A 3 -14.15 11.53 7.49
N ALA A 4 -14.98 10.65 8.06
CA ALA A 4 -15.33 9.39 7.41
C ALA A 4 -16.00 9.58 6.05
N ALA A 5 -16.61 10.76 5.79
CA ALA A 5 -17.20 11.12 4.51
C ALA A 5 -16.16 11.30 3.39
N ASP A 6 -14.93 11.72 3.71
CA ASP A 6 -13.83 11.92 2.75
C ASP A 6 -12.86 10.73 2.70
N ALA A 7 -13.13 9.69 3.48
CA ALA A 7 -12.30 8.50 3.56
C ALA A 7 -12.39 7.66 2.27
N HIS A 8 -11.24 7.11 1.85
CA HIS A 8 -11.21 6.06 0.82
C HIS A 8 -11.52 4.69 1.42
N VAL A 9 -10.93 4.39 2.59
CA VAL A 9 -11.16 3.14 3.32
C VAL A 9 -11.50 3.44 4.77
N VAL A 10 -12.54 2.80 5.29
CA VAL A 10 -12.92 2.84 6.70
C VAL A 10 -12.96 1.42 7.23
N VAL A 11 -12.20 1.16 8.28
CA VAL A 11 -12.20 -0.11 9.03
C VAL A 11 -12.87 0.17 10.37
N GLU A 12 -13.92 -0.60 10.68
CA GLU A 12 -14.71 -0.41 11.89
C GLU A 12 -14.81 -1.70 12.69
N GLY A 13 -14.32 -1.69 13.91
CA GLY A 13 -14.41 -2.77 14.87
C GLY A 13 -13.88 -4.10 14.35
N LEU A 14 -12.85 -4.10 13.49
CA LEU A 14 -12.38 -5.30 12.81
C LEU A 14 -11.79 -6.31 13.79
N VAL A 15 -12.45 -7.47 13.91
CA VAL A 15 -11.99 -8.61 14.72
C VAL A 15 -11.70 -9.80 13.80
N LYS A 16 -10.56 -10.45 14.04
CA LYS A 16 -10.23 -11.73 13.39
C LYS A 16 -9.80 -12.76 14.40
N ILE A 17 -10.47 -13.91 14.34
CA ILE A 17 -10.23 -15.07 15.20
C ILE A 17 -9.88 -16.27 14.31
N TYR A 18 -8.84 -17.02 14.66
CA TYR A 18 -8.48 -18.31 14.07
C TYR A 18 -8.50 -19.37 15.17
N GLY A 19 -9.47 -20.29 15.10
CA GLY A 19 -9.71 -21.23 16.20
C GLY A 19 -9.97 -20.47 17.50
N ASP A 20 -9.17 -20.73 18.53
CA ASP A 20 -9.26 -20.05 19.84
C ASP A 20 -8.41 -18.76 19.93
N ARG A 21 -7.72 -18.40 18.85
CA ARG A 21 -6.76 -17.30 18.87
C ARG A 21 -7.29 -16.06 18.20
N THR A 22 -7.52 -15.00 18.96
CA THR A 22 -7.83 -13.68 18.40
C THR A 22 -6.54 -12.98 17.97
N ILE A 23 -6.51 -12.52 16.72
CA ILE A 23 -5.35 -11.80 16.14
C ILE A 23 -5.62 -10.31 16.03
N LEU A 24 -6.83 -9.91 15.61
CA LEU A 24 -7.27 -8.51 15.58
C LEU A 24 -8.40 -8.33 16.58
N HIS A 25 -8.28 -7.30 17.40
CA HIS A 25 -9.11 -7.08 18.59
C HIS A 25 -9.97 -5.80 18.50
N GLY A 26 -10.71 -5.63 17.40
CA GLY A 26 -11.52 -4.42 17.18
C GLY A 26 -10.62 -3.29 16.67
N VAL A 27 -10.11 -3.44 15.44
CA VAL A 27 -9.31 -2.41 14.78
C VAL A 27 -10.25 -1.40 14.15
N ASP A 28 -10.06 -0.12 14.51
CA ASP A 28 -10.67 1.04 13.87
C ASP A 28 -9.57 1.83 13.16
N MET A 29 -9.80 2.14 11.87
CA MET A 29 -8.79 2.83 11.04
C MET A 29 -9.45 3.54 9.87
N ILE A 30 -8.97 4.72 9.53
CA ILE A 30 -9.40 5.50 8.38
C ILE A 30 -8.21 5.78 7.47
N ILE A 31 -8.41 5.60 6.16
CA ILE A 31 -7.42 5.88 5.12
C ILE A 31 -8.01 6.91 4.16
N GLY A 32 -7.33 8.03 3.98
CA GLY A 32 -7.74 9.08 3.03
C GLY A 32 -7.41 8.73 1.59
N ARG A 33 -7.99 9.49 0.66
CA ARG A 33 -7.67 9.36 -0.78
C ARG A 33 -6.30 9.94 -1.08
N ALA A 34 -5.56 9.26 -1.94
CA ALA A 34 -4.20 9.67 -2.36
C ALA A 34 -3.24 9.92 -1.18
N GLU A 35 -3.52 9.33 -0.02
CA GLU A 35 -2.60 9.39 1.12
C GLU A 35 -1.71 8.15 1.17
N THR A 36 -0.55 8.28 1.77
CA THR A 36 0.28 7.16 2.20
C THR A 36 0.06 6.94 3.69
N LEU A 37 -0.74 5.93 4.03
CA LEU A 37 -0.86 5.44 5.40
C LEU A 37 0.20 4.38 5.65
N VAL A 38 1.04 4.58 6.67
CA VAL A 38 1.99 3.55 7.08
C VAL A 38 1.49 2.84 8.33
N VAL A 39 1.38 1.52 8.27
CA VAL A 39 1.02 0.68 9.41
C VAL A 39 2.30 0.10 10.01
N ILE A 40 2.63 0.55 11.21
CA ILE A 40 3.81 0.08 11.96
C ILE A 40 3.39 -0.82 13.13
N GLY A 41 4.30 -1.71 13.53
CA GLY A 41 4.08 -2.59 14.68
C GLY A 41 5.10 -3.71 14.72
N GLY A 42 5.29 -4.30 15.90
CA GLY A 42 6.21 -5.42 16.09
C GLY A 42 5.81 -6.69 15.32
N SER A 43 6.73 -7.68 15.36
CA SER A 43 6.40 -9.00 14.82
C SER A 43 5.20 -9.61 15.57
N GLY A 44 4.28 -10.23 14.84
CA GLY A 44 3.08 -10.82 15.43
C GLY A 44 1.99 -9.82 15.84
N ALA A 45 2.14 -8.53 15.58
CA ALA A 45 1.13 -7.52 15.92
C ALA A 45 -0.20 -7.66 15.14
N GLY A 46 -0.23 -8.45 14.06
CA GLY A 46 -1.43 -8.66 13.24
C GLY A 46 -1.39 -7.92 11.89
N LYS A 47 -0.26 -7.31 11.51
CA LYS A 47 -0.11 -6.51 10.27
C LYS A 47 -0.51 -7.30 9.02
N SER A 48 0.05 -8.47 8.79
CA SER A 48 -0.28 -9.30 7.61
C SER A 48 -1.74 -9.77 7.61
N THR A 49 -2.32 -9.99 8.79
CA THR A 49 -3.76 -10.29 8.92
C THR A 49 -4.59 -9.09 8.50
N LEU A 50 -4.25 -7.88 8.95
CA LEU A 50 -4.90 -6.65 8.54
C LEU A 50 -4.84 -6.46 7.02
N VAL A 51 -3.65 -6.65 6.40
CA VAL A 51 -3.48 -6.59 4.93
C VAL A 51 -4.45 -7.51 4.22
N ARG A 52 -4.53 -8.78 4.61
CA ARG A 52 -5.42 -9.75 3.95
C ARG A 52 -6.89 -9.32 3.97
N HIS A 53 -7.29 -8.61 5.02
CA HIS A 53 -8.63 -8.04 5.10
C HIS A 53 -8.80 -6.81 4.20
N LEU A 54 -7.81 -5.90 4.17
CA LEU A 54 -7.85 -4.71 3.31
C LEU A 54 -7.93 -5.04 1.82
N ILE A 55 -7.27 -6.12 1.37
CA ILE A 55 -7.34 -6.60 -0.02
C ILE A 55 -8.45 -7.64 -0.24
N ALA A 56 -9.34 -7.79 0.72
CA ALA A 56 -10.47 -8.72 0.65
C ALA A 56 -10.10 -10.19 0.39
N LEU A 57 -8.90 -10.63 0.82
CA LEU A 57 -8.51 -12.04 0.78
C LEU A 57 -9.15 -12.85 1.91
N GLU A 58 -9.43 -12.19 3.03
CA GLU A 58 -10.09 -12.80 4.19
C GLU A 58 -11.30 -11.98 4.62
N ARG A 59 -12.31 -12.65 5.12
CA ARG A 59 -13.47 -12.01 5.74
C ARG A 59 -13.23 -11.80 7.24
N PRO A 60 -13.67 -10.68 7.80
CA PRO A 60 -13.60 -10.44 9.24
C PRO A 60 -14.50 -11.43 9.99
N THR A 61 -14.12 -11.75 11.24
CA THR A 61 -15.00 -12.48 12.16
C THR A 61 -16.11 -11.56 12.69
N ARG A 62 -15.77 -10.28 12.93
CA ARG A 62 -16.70 -9.19 13.29
C ARG A 62 -16.16 -7.86 12.75
N GLY A 63 -17.02 -6.86 12.70
CA GLY A 63 -16.68 -5.56 12.16
C GLY A 63 -16.85 -5.51 10.66
N ARG A 64 -16.46 -4.40 10.04
CA ARG A 64 -16.61 -4.19 8.60
C ARG A 64 -15.44 -3.37 8.02
N ILE A 65 -15.29 -3.48 6.71
CA ILE A 65 -14.35 -2.67 5.93
C ILE A 65 -15.14 -2.06 4.78
N VAL A 66 -15.19 -0.75 4.77
CA VAL A 66 -15.92 0.03 3.77
C VAL A 66 -14.90 0.69 2.86
N ILE A 67 -15.01 0.46 1.53
CA ILE A 67 -14.16 1.06 0.51
C ILE A 67 -15.08 1.80 -0.46
N ASP A 68 -14.92 3.10 -0.57
CA ASP A 68 -15.81 3.97 -1.35
C ASP A 68 -17.29 3.74 -1.06
N GLY A 69 -17.65 3.68 0.20
CA GLY A 69 -19.01 3.46 0.65
C GLY A 69 -19.53 2.01 0.51
N THR A 70 -18.70 1.09 -0.02
CA THR A 70 -19.07 -0.32 -0.19
C THR A 70 -18.47 -1.17 0.92
N ASP A 71 -19.29 -1.82 1.73
CA ASP A 71 -18.83 -2.82 2.70
C ASP A 71 -18.40 -4.09 1.97
N ILE A 72 -17.08 -4.34 1.94
CA ILE A 72 -16.52 -5.49 1.23
C ILE A 72 -16.82 -6.83 1.92
N ALA A 73 -17.13 -6.83 3.21
CA ALA A 73 -17.50 -8.05 3.94
C ALA A 73 -18.90 -8.57 3.56
N SER A 74 -19.79 -7.69 3.07
CA SER A 74 -21.15 -8.03 2.63
C SER A 74 -21.20 -8.59 1.20
N LEU A 75 -20.13 -8.47 0.41
CA LEU A 75 -20.09 -8.88 -0.98
C LEU A 75 -20.09 -10.41 -1.12
N ASN A 76 -20.79 -10.93 -2.13
CA ASN A 76 -20.65 -12.32 -2.53
C ASN A 76 -19.29 -12.55 -3.26
N ASP A 77 -18.93 -13.81 -3.53
CA ASP A 77 -17.61 -14.13 -4.06
C ASP A 77 -17.34 -13.53 -5.45
N VAL A 78 -18.37 -13.42 -6.30
CA VAL A 78 -18.26 -12.79 -7.63
C VAL A 78 -18.00 -11.29 -7.50
N GLN A 79 -18.75 -10.62 -6.62
CA GLN A 79 -18.59 -9.19 -6.34
C GLN A 79 -17.24 -8.93 -5.69
N LEU A 80 -16.80 -9.81 -4.78
CA LEU A 80 -15.52 -9.72 -4.10
C LEU A 80 -14.35 -9.89 -5.07
N ALA A 81 -14.44 -10.82 -6.03
CA ALA A 81 -13.46 -10.98 -7.09
C ALA A 81 -13.34 -9.71 -7.95
N LYS A 82 -14.48 -9.05 -8.24
CA LYS A 82 -14.48 -7.76 -8.95
C LYS A 82 -13.86 -6.65 -8.10
N ALA A 83 -14.17 -6.59 -6.80
CA ALA A 83 -13.61 -5.59 -5.89
C ALA A 83 -12.07 -5.74 -5.78
N ARG A 84 -11.55 -6.96 -5.77
CA ARG A 84 -10.10 -7.23 -5.70
C ARG A 84 -9.30 -6.64 -6.86
N ARG A 85 -9.90 -6.38 -8.01
CA ARG A 85 -9.24 -5.73 -9.15
C ARG A 85 -8.87 -4.27 -8.88
N ARG A 86 -9.48 -3.66 -7.86
CA ARG A 86 -9.20 -2.29 -7.42
C ARG A 86 -7.97 -2.20 -6.52
N PHE A 87 -7.39 -3.34 -6.15
CA PHE A 87 -6.25 -3.41 -5.25
C PHE A 87 -5.01 -3.88 -5.99
N GLY A 88 -3.90 -3.20 -5.77
CA GLY A 88 -2.57 -3.64 -6.14
C GLY A 88 -1.79 -4.08 -4.92
N MET A 89 -0.92 -5.06 -5.06
CA MET A 89 -0.05 -5.49 -3.98
C MET A 89 1.39 -5.63 -4.46
N VAL A 90 2.30 -5.01 -3.72
CA VAL A 90 3.75 -5.14 -3.89
C VAL A 90 4.28 -5.94 -2.71
N PHE A 91 4.77 -7.14 -2.98
CA PHE A 91 5.30 -8.06 -1.96
C PHE A 91 6.76 -7.73 -1.62
N GLN A 92 7.20 -8.13 -0.45
CA GLN A 92 8.56 -7.94 0.09
C GLN A 92 9.67 -8.32 -0.91
N LYS A 93 9.53 -9.45 -1.62
CA LYS A 93 10.47 -9.92 -2.65
C LYS A 93 9.97 -9.70 -4.07
N TYR A 94 9.03 -8.76 -4.26
CA TYR A 94 8.36 -8.40 -5.53
C TYR A 94 7.61 -9.57 -6.19
N ALA A 95 7.81 -10.81 -5.74
CA ALA A 95 7.14 -12.04 -6.16
C ALA A 95 6.98 -12.15 -7.69
N LEU A 96 8.03 -11.82 -8.44
CA LEU A 96 8.04 -11.99 -9.90
C LEU A 96 8.03 -13.49 -10.23
N PHE A 97 7.36 -13.85 -11.31
CA PHE A 97 7.39 -15.20 -11.85
C PHE A 97 8.71 -15.39 -12.61
N ASP A 98 9.60 -16.24 -12.08
CA ASP A 98 10.94 -16.45 -12.61
C ASP A 98 10.94 -17.05 -14.04
N SER A 99 9.88 -17.78 -14.39
CA SER A 99 9.68 -18.37 -15.71
C SER A 99 9.13 -17.41 -16.76
N MET A 100 8.78 -16.19 -16.37
CA MET A 100 8.20 -15.17 -17.24
C MET A 100 9.20 -14.06 -17.52
N THR A 101 9.06 -13.43 -18.69
CA THR A 101 9.79 -12.19 -18.99
C THR A 101 9.30 -11.03 -18.10
N VAL A 102 10.04 -9.93 -18.07
CA VAL A 102 9.60 -8.68 -17.45
C VAL A 102 8.27 -8.21 -18.02
N PHE A 103 8.13 -8.26 -19.35
CA PHE A 103 6.87 -7.94 -20.02
C PHE A 103 5.73 -8.85 -19.56
N ASP A 104 5.93 -10.16 -19.57
CA ASP A 104 4.89 -11.12 -19.20
C ASP A 104 4.48 -11.00 -17.74
N ASN A 105 5.42 -10.72 -16.84
CA ASN A 105 5.11 -10.42 -15.45
C ASN A 105 4.12 -9.24 -15.31
N VAL A 106 4.31 -8.16 -16.07
CA VAL A 106 3.44 -6.99 -16.04
C VAL A 106 2.13 -7.24 -16.80
N ALA A 107 2.16 -7.98 -17.91
CA ALA A 107 0.99 -8.33 -18.70
C ALA A 107 0.07 -9.35 -18.00
N PHE A 108 0.61 -10.17 -17.10
CA PHE A 108 -0.10 -11.27 -16.45
C PHE A 108 -1.45 -10.85 -15.82
N PRO A 109 -1.55 -9.82 -14.97
CA PRO A 109 -2.83 -9.42 -14.41
C PRO A 109 -3.86 -9.00 -15.46
N LEU A 110 -3.43 -8.38 -16.55
CA LEU A 110 -4.33 -7.98 -17.65
C LEU A 110 -4.89 -9.20 -18.37
N ARG A 111 -4.06 -10.21 -18.66
CA ARG A 111 -4.49 -11.47 -19.32
C ARG A 111 -5.48 -12.24 -18.45
N GLU A 112 -5.19 -12.35 -17.14
CA GLU A 112 -6.02 -13.14 -16.23
C GLU A 112 -7.34 -12.46 -15.86
N GLN A 113 -7.37 -11.14 -15.80
CA GLN A 113 -8.49 -10.44 -15.21
C GLN A 113 -9.30 -9.58 -16.18
N THR A 114 -8.89 -9.49 -17.47
CA THR A 114 -9.58 -8.67 -18.47
C THR A 114 -9.90 -9.47 -19.73
N LYS A 115 -10.70 -8.86 -20.61
CA LYS A 115 -10.99 -9.38 -21.96
C LYS A 115 -10.30 -8.53 -23.04
N LEU A 116 -9.22 -7.85 -22.69
CA LEU A 116 -8.46 -7.02 -23.63
C LEU A 116 -7.78 -7.88 -24.70
N SER A 117 -7.61 -7.30 -25.89
CA SER A 117 -6.80 -7.93 -26.93
C SER A 117 -5.32 -7.96 -26.53
N GLU A 118 -4.54 -8.92 -27.08
CA GLU A 118 -3.10 -8.98 -26.83
C GLU A 118 -2.38 -7.67 -27.28
N ARG A 119 -2.91 -6.98 -28.25
CA ARG A 119 -2.41 -5.66 -28.67
C ARG A 119 -2.60 -4.63 -27.54
N ASP A 120 -3.81 -4.52 -26.99
CA ASP A 120 -4.12 -3.57 -25.92
C ASP A 120 -3.35 -3.92 -24.64
N ILE A 121 -3.18 -5.23 -24.35
CA ILE A 121 -2.37 -5.71 -23.22
C ILE A 121 -0.92 -5.28 -23.41
N ARG A 122 -0.37 -5.46 -24.60
CA ARG A 122 1.00 -5.04 -24.92
C ARG A 122 1.17 -3.54 -24.74
N ASP A 123 0.27 -2.74 -25.29
CA ASP A 123 0.33 -1.29 -25.21
C ASP A 123 0.28 -0.80 -23.76
N LYS A 124 -0.64 -1.34 -22.95
CA LYS A 124 -0.75 -1.01 -21.52
C LYS A 124 0.48 -1.45 -20.72
N ALA A 125 0.93 -2.68 -20.88
CA ALA A 125 2.08 -3.20 -20.15
C ALA A 125 3.38 -2.47 -20.51
N MET A 126 3.63 -2.22 -21.79
CA MET A 126 4.81 -1.45 -22.23
C MET A 126 4.76 0.00 -21.78
N THR A 127 3.59 0.64 -21.80
CA THR A 127 3.40 1.98 -21.25
C THR A 127 3.79 2.01 -19.77
N LYS A 128 3.34 1.03 -18.98
CA LYS A 128 3.65 0.97 -17.55
C LYS A 128 5.12 0.69 -17.28
N LEU A 129 5.76 -0.21 -18.05
CA LEU A 129 7.20 -0.45 -18.00
C LEU A 129 8.01 0.82 -18.32
N LYS A 130 7.59 1.58 -19.34
CA LYS A 130 8.22 2.85 -19.72
C LYS A 130 8.06 3.92 -18.62
N GLU A 131 6.90 4.03 -18.02
CA GLU A 131 6.63 4.93 -16.90
C GLU A 131 7.55 4.65 -15.71
N LEU A 132 7.94 3.39 -15.50
CA LEU A 132 8.86 2.96 -14.44
C LEU A 132 10.33 2.88 -14.91
N GLY A 133 10.63 3.20 -16.18
CA GLY A 133 11.99 3.23 -16.72
C GLY A 133 12.66 1.87 -16.88
N VAL A 134 11.86 0.81 -17.10
CA VAL A 134 12.34 -0.58 -17.25
C VAL A 134 11.85 -1.26 -18.53
N ASP A 135 11.33 -0.51 -19.49
CA ASP A 135 10.87 -1.01 -20.79
C ASP A 135 11.98 -1.63 -21.65
N HIS A 136 13.21 -1.14 -21.51
CA HIS A 136 14.38 -1.70 -22.18
C HIS A 136 14.68 -3.14 -21.77
N ALA A 137 14.18 -3.60 -20.63
CA ALA A 137 14.34 -4.95 -20.12
C ALA A 137 13.14 -5.87 -20.39
N ALA A 138 12.18 -5.44 -21.21
CA ALA A 138 10.89 -6.15 -21.40
C ALA A 138 11.03 -7.64 -21.77
N THR A 139 12.08 -8.00 -22.52
CA THR A 139 12.33 -9.37 -22.97
C THR A 139 13.19 -10.21 -22.02
N LEU A 140 13.78 -9.57 -20.99
CA LEU A 140 14.63 -10.24 -20.01
C LEU A 140 13.78 -10.98 -18.97
N THR A 141 14.38 -11.99 -18.34
CA THR A 141 13.77 -12.69 -17.18
C THR A 141 14.20 -12.02 -15.85
N PRO A 142 13.52 -12.28 -14.74
CA PRO A 142 13.91 -11.75 -13.42
C PRO A 142 15.38 -12.03 -13.04
N ALA A 143 15.93 -13.17 -13.45
CA ALA A 143 17.33 -13.54 -13.19
C ALA A 143 18.36 -12.66 -13.95
N GLN A 144 17.92 -11.97 -15.00
CA GLN A 144 18.78 -11.15 -15.87
C GLN A 144 18.73 -9.65 -15.56
N ILE A 145 17.93 -9.24 -14.56
CA ILE A 145 17.75 -7.84 -14.20
C ILE A 145 18.29 -7.55 -12.79
N SER A 146 18.65 -6.31 -12.52
CA SER A 146 19.08 -5.89 -11.19
C SER A 146 17.94 -5.91 -10.18
N GLY A 147 18.24 -6.01 -8.89
CA GLY A 147 17.24 -5.93 -7.83
C GLY A 147 16.40 -4.64 -7.87
N GLY A 148 17.01 -3.50 -8.24
CA GLY A 148 16.30 -2.23 -8.45
C GLY A 148 15.32 -2.28 -9.63
N MET A 149 15.69 -2.95 -10.72
CA MET A 149 14.77 -3.18 -11.85
C MET A 149 13.64 -4.13 -11.46
N ALA A 150 13.94 -5.22 -10.75
CA ALA A 150 12.92 -6.16 -10.28
C ALA A 150 11.86 -5.47 -9.41
N LYS A 151 12.28 -4.50 -8.56
CA LYS A 151 11.37 -3.65 -7.77
C LYS A 151 10.41 -2.87 -8.66
N ARG A 152 10.96 -2.15 -9.64
CA ARG A 152 10.16 -1.36 -10.58
C ARG A 152 9.20 -2.23 -11.39
N VAL A 153 9.62 -3.43 -11.81
CA VAL A 153 8.76 -4.41 -12.49
C VAL A 153 7.62 -4.88 -11.57
N GLY A 154 7.90 -5.20 -10.30
CA GLY A 154 6.89 -5.58 -9.31
C GLY A 154 5.84 -4.48 -9.11
N ILE A 155 6.28 -3.23 -9.04
CA ILE A 155 5.39 -2.06 -8.95
C ILE A 155 4.63 -1.86 -10.27
N ALA A 156 5.28 -1.98 -11.43
CA ALA A 156 4.61 -1.91 -12.74
C ALA A 156 3.47 -2.93 -12.84
N ARG A 157 3.71 -4.17 -12.41
CA ARG A 157 2.71 -5.23 -12.37
C ARG A 157 1.54 -4.88 -11.43
N ALA A 158 1.82 -4.31 -10.27
CA ALA A 158 0.77 -3.90 -9.34
C ALA A 158 -0.07 -2.73 -9.87
N LEU A 159 0.55 -1.82 -10.65
CA LEU A 159 -0.09 -0.62 -11.19
C LEU A 159 -0.76 -0.81 -12.55
N VAL A 160 -0.49 -1.89 -13.28
CA VAL A 160 -0.98 -2.07 -14.66
C VAL A 160 -2.50 -2.16 -14.76
N MET A 161 -3.15 -2.58 -13.67
CA MET A 161 -4.61 -2.61 -13.53
C MET A 161 -5.19 -1.27 -13.06
N GLU A 162 -4.38 -0.23 -12.89
CA GLU A 162 -4.77 1.09 -12.38
C GLU A 162 -5.54 1.00 -11.05
N PRO A 163 -4.95 0.36 -10.02
CA PRO A 163 -5.62 0.15 -8.76
C PRO A 163 -5.90 1.48 -8.05
N GLU A 164 -6.92 1.49 -7.22
CA GLU A 164 -7.27 2.63 -6.37
C GLU A 164 -6.52 2.60 -5.04
N LEU A 165 -6.21 1.40 -4.57
CA LEU A 165 -5.44 1.14 -3.35
C LEU A 165 -4.23 0.26 -3.67
N LEU A 166 -3.02 0.73 -3.32
CA LEU A 166 -1.78 -0.01 -3.48
C LEU A 166 -1.20 -0.35 -2.11
N ILE A 167 -0.98 -1.64 -1.87
CA ILE A 167 -0.43 -2.11 -0.61
C ILE A 167 1.00 -2.58 -0.82
N TYR A 168 1.90 -2.12 0.04
CA TYR A 168 3.30 -2.52 0.10
C TYR A 168 3.51 -3.31 1.40
N ASP A 169 3.88 -4.57 1.28
CA ASP A 169 4.14 -5.44 2.44
C ASP A 169 5.64 -5.57 2.66
N GLU A 170 6.15 -4.90 3.70
CA GLU A 170 7.55 -4.85 4.10
C GLU A 170 8.51 -4.50 2.94
N PRO A 171 8.30 -3.38 2.22
CA PRO A 171 9.00 -3.10 0.96
C PRO A 171 10.50 -2.84 1.13
N THR A 172 10.96 -2.45 2.32
CA THR A 172 12.37 -2.16 2.64
C THR A 172 13.06 -3.28 3.42
N SER A 173 12.31 -4.32 3.82
CA SER A 173 12.84 -5.38 4.67
C SER A 173 14.03 -6.12 4.05
N GLY A 174 15.11 -6.25 4.83
CA GLY A 174 16.33 -6.93 4.39
C GLY A 174 17.19 -6.17 3.39
N LEU A 175 16.92 -4.89 3.19
CA LEU A 175 17.72 -4.00 2.33
C LEU A 175 18.69 -3.17 3.17
N ASP A 176 19.79 -2.75 2.51
CA ASP A 176 20.69 -1.76 3.07
C ASP A 176 20.02 -0.37 3.10
N PRO A 177 20.52 0.58 3.93
CA PRO A 177 19.88 1.90 4.08
C PRO A 177 19.77 2.72 2.79
N VAL A 178 20.73 2.58 1.85
CA VAL A 178 20.71 3.32 0.59
C VAL A 178 19.62 2.78 -0.33
N THR A 179 19.54 1.47 -0.42
CA THR A 179 18.51 0.79 -1.21
C THR A 179 17.10 1.01 -0.62
N SER A 180 16.96 1.05 0.72
CA SER A 180 15.70 1.36 1.40
C SER A 180 15.19 2.75 1.01
N ARG A 181 16.03 3.78 1.07
CA ARG A 181 15.66 5.14 0.63
C ARG A 181 15.24 5.21 -0.83
N THR A 182 15.85 4.39 -1.71
CA THR A 182 15.42 4.31 -3.11
C THR A 182 14.01 3.76 -3.24
N VAL A 183 13.63 2.77 -2.39
CA VAL A 183 12.26 2.24 -2.35
C VAL A 183 11.30 3.27 -1.82
N ASP A 184 11.66 3.97 -0.75
CA ASP A 184 10.85 5.02 -0.13
C ASP A 184 10.56 6.13 -1.15
N SER A 185 11.59 6.61 -1.85
CA SER A 185 11.44 7.60 -2.92
C SER A 185 10.52 7.10 -4.04
N LEU A 186 10.58 5.80 -4.37
CA LEU A 186 9.73 5.20 -5.39
C LEU A 186 8.26 5.14 -4.94
N ILE A 187 7.99 4.85 -3.67
CA ILE A 187 6.62 4.88 -3.10
C ILE A 187 6.06 6.31 -3.18
N GLU A 188 6.85 7.31 -2.81
CA GLU A 188 6.46 8.72 -2.92
C GLU A 188 6.19 9.12 -4.38
N GLU A 189 7.08 8.75 -5.30
CA GLU A 189 6.90 9.00 -6.75
C GLU A 189 5.60 8.39 -7.27
N MET A 190 5.27 7.16 -6.87
CA MET A 190 4.03 6.49 -7.30
C MET A 190 2.80 7.26 -6.81
N ARG A 191 2.79 7.72 -5.56
CA ARG A 191 1.72 8.55 -5.04
C ARG A 191 1.58 9.86 -5.81
N GLU A 192 2.68 10.58 -6.04
CA GLU A 192 2.65 11.88 -6.72
C GLU A 192 2.25 11.77 -8.19
N ARG A 193 2.72 10.75 -8.89
CA ARG A 193 2.47 10.58 -10.33
C ARG A 193 1.11 10.00 -10.63
N PHE A 194 0.63 9.04 -9.85
CA PHE A 194 -0.59 8.29 -10.12
C PHE A 194 -1.75 8.65 -9.21
N GLY A 195 -1.52 9.39 -8.12
CA GLY A 195 -2.56 9.75 -7.15
C GLY A 195 -3.19 8.52 -6.49
N VAL A 196 -2.44 7.42 -6.39
CA VAL A 196 -2.92 6.18 -5.79
C VAL A 196 -2.88 6.29 -4.26
N THR A 197 -3.90 5.79 -3.59
CA THR A 197 -3.88 5.62 -2.13
C THR A 197 -2.93 4.48 -1.79
N SER A 198 -2.00 4.69 -0.88
CA SER A 198 -0.97 3.72 -0.51
C SER A 198 -1.10 3.29 0.95
N VAL A 199 -0.99 1.99 1.19
CA VAL A 199 -0.82 1.43 2.54
C VAL A 199 0.52 0.71 2.59
N VAL A 200 1.41 1.17 3.44
CA VAL A 200 2.73 0.57 3.61
C VAL A 200 2.78 -0.14 4.96
N ILE A 201 3.07 -1.42 4.94
CA ILE A 201 3.28 -2.20 6.14
C ILE A 201 4.77 -2.32 6.37
N THR A 202 5.26 -1.89 7.51
CA THR A 202 6.68 -2.02 7.84
C THR A 202 6.94 -2.05 9.34
N HIS A 203 8.08 -2.58 9.72
CA HIS A 203 8.66 -2.42 11.05
C HIS A 203 9.83 -1.43 11.07
N ASP A 204 10.22 -0.90 9.89
CA ASP A 204 11.25 0.11 9.75
C ASP A 204 10.67 1.50 10.07
N MET A 205 11.03 2.00 11.26
CA MET A 205 10.53 3.28 11.75
C MET A 205 11.05 4.47 10.95
N VAL A 206 12.30 4.41 10.47
CA VAL A 206 12.89 5.49 9.69
C VAL A 206 12.11 5.67 8.39
N SER A 207 11.95 4.58 7.64
CA SER A 207 11.15 4.56 6.42
C SER A 207 9.71 5.01 6.70
N ALA A 208 9.08 4.46 7.76
CA ALA A 208 7.71 4.80 8.13
C ALA A 208 7.51 6.31 8.33
N PHE A 209 8.38 6.94 9.12
CA PHE A 209 8.28 8.38 9.39
C PHE A 209 8.69 9.24 8.19
N ASP A 210 9.55 8.71 7.31
CA ASP A 210 9.98 9.41 6.10
C ASP A 210 8.89 9.47 5.03
N ILE A 211 8.09 8.43 4.83
CA ILE A 211 7.12 8.38 3.71
C ILE A 211 5.67 8.63 4.12
N ALA A 212 5.32 8.50 5.41
CA ALA A 212 3.95 8.59 5.85
C ALA A 212 3.36 10.01 5.74
N ASP A 213 2.13 10.12 5.26
CA ASP A 213 1.25 11.24 5.57
C ASP A 213 0.60 11.01 6.93
N ARG A 214 0.19 9.75 7.18
CA ARG A 214 -0.32 9.30 8.47
C ARG A 214 0.25 7.93 8.83
N ILE A 215 0.37 7.68 10.12
CA ILE A 215 0.84 6.43 10.69
C ILE A 215 -0.29 5.81 11.50
N ALA A 216 -0.49 4.50 11.38
CA ALA A 216 -1.31 3.71 12.28
C ALA A 216 -0.39 2.72 13.03
N MET A 217 -0.34 2.81 14.34
CA MET A 217 0.48 1.92 15.16
C MET A 217 -0.35 0.74 15.65
N LEU A 218 -0.01 -0.45 15.17
CA LEU A 218 -0.68 -1.71 15.51
C LEU A 218 0.12 -2.46 16.57
N ILE A 219 -0.44 -2.60 17.77
CA ILE A 219 0.16 -3.31 18.89
C ILE A 219 -0.84 -4.36 19.39
N LYS A 220 -0.40 -5.62 19.50
CA LYS A 220 -1.23 -6.73 20.00
C LYS A 220 -2.63 -6.76 19.37
N GLY A 221 -2.71 -6.57 18.06
CA GLY A 221 -3.97 -6.62 17.31
C GLY A 221 -4.90 -5.41 17.49
N ARG A 222 -4.42 -4.30 18.06
CA ARG A 222 -5.17 -3.04 18.23
C ARG A 222 -4.41 -1.87 17.62
N VAL A 223 -5.12 -0.95 16.97
CA VAL A 223 -4.54 0.35 16.60
C VAL A 223 -4.57 1.22 17.86
N VAL A 224 -3.39 1.50 18.39
CA VAL A 224 -3.21 2.26 19.65
C VAL A 224 -2.96 3.74 19.40
N ALA A 225 -2.55 4.10 18.18
CA ALA A 225 -2.37 5.49 17.73
C ALA A 225 -2.58 5.56 16.22
N GLN A 226 -3.24 6.61 15.73
CA GLN A 226 -3.34 6.94 14.32
C GLN A 226 -3.36 8.46 14.14
N GLY A 227 -2.50 8.98 13.27
CA GLY A 227 -2.40 10.41 12.98
C GLY A 227 -1.19 10.72 12.09
N SER A 228 -0.89 12.00 11.92
CA SER A 228 0.38 12.44 11.34
C SER A 228 1.56 11.90 12.16
N PRO A 229 2.77 11.82 11.61
CA PRO A 229 3.96 11.43 12.37
C PRO A 229 4.10 12.19 13.70
N ALA A 230 3.89 13.50 13.70
CA ALA A 230 3.97 14.33 14.90
C ALA A 230 2.87 14.00 15.92
N GLU A 231 1.63 13.79 15.47
CA GLU A 231 0.51 13.39 16.35
C GLU A 231 0.78 12.05 17.02
N VAL A 232 1.30 11.06 16.27
CA VAL A 232 1.62 9.74 16.83
C VAL A 232 2.74 9.82 17.85
N LEU A 233 3.76 10.66 17.63
CA LEU A 233 4.84 10.89 18.59
C LEU A 233 4.35 11.58 19.89
N ALA A 234 3.32 12.41 19.79
CA ALA A 234 2.75 13.14 20.93
C ALA A 234 1.74 12.31 21.74
N VAL A 235 1.39 11.08 21.32
CA VAL A 235 0.42 10.25 22.04
C VAL A 235 0.97 9.83 23.40
N ASP A 236 0.23 10.17 24.47
CA ASP A 236 0.54 9.72 25.83
C ASP A 236 0.06 8.27 26.03
N ASN A 237 0.83 7.34 25.47
CA ASN A 237 0.61 5.91 25.59
C ASN A 237 1.96 5.19 25.77
N ALA A 238 2.09 4.44 26.85
CA ALA A 238 3.34 3.76 27.21
C ALA A 238 3.83 2.77 26.13
N ASP A 239 2.92 2.03 25.48
CA ASP A 239 3.29 1.08 24.43
C ASP A 239 3.83 1.83 23.18
N VAL A 240 3.22 2.97 22.81
CA VAL A 240 3.69 3.84 21.72
C VAL A 240 5.08 4.38 22.04
N GLN A 241 5.25 4.99 23.22
CA GLN A 241 6.51 5.59 23.64
C GLN A 241 7.64 4.55 23.74
N ASN A 242 7.34 3.36 24.28
CA ASN A 242 8.31 2.26 24.37
C ASN A 242 8.71 1.76 22.96
N PHE A 243 7.76 1.64 22.05
CA PHE A 243 8.03 1.20 20.68
C PHE A 243 8.93 2.20 19.94
N VAL A 244 8.60 3.49 20.04
CA VAL A 244 9.40 4.58 19.45
C VAL A 244 10.82 4.60 20.03
N ARG A 245 10.97 4.56 21.36
CA ARG A 245 12.30 4.57 22.01
C ARG A 245 13.13 3.35 21.64
N SER A 246 12.52 2.17 21.57
CA SER A 246 13.24 0.93 21.24
C SER A 246 13.71 0.87 19.80
N SER A 247 13.11 1.68 18.89
CA SER A 247 13.51 1.75 17.49
C SER A 247 14.81 2.53 17.26
N GLY A 248 15.24 3.34 18.23
CA GLY A 248 16.44 4.19 18.10
C GLY A 248 16.29 5.34 17.10
N VAL A 249 15.07 5.62 16.63
CA VAL A 249 14.81 6.72 15.69
C VAL A 249 14.98 8.05 16.39
N ASP A 250 15.74 8.95 15.78
CA ASP A 250 15.81 10.35 16.18
C ASP A 250 14.50 11.07 15.75
N VAL A 251 13.57 11.15 16.69
CA VAL A 251 12.24 11.74 16.47
C VAL A 251 12.28 13.25 16.25
N THR A 252 13.34 13.95 16.70
CA THR A 252 13.44 15.41 16.55
C THR A 252 13.45 15.85 15.09
N ARG A 253 13.87 14.97 14.19
CA ARG A 253 13.85 15.20 12.74
C ARG A 253 12.44 15.33 12.17
N PHE A 254 11.42 14.86 12.87
CA PHE A 254 10.04 14.78 12.37
C PHE A 254 9.11 15.81 13.03
N GLU A 255 9.53 16.42 14.15
CA GLU A 255 8.76 17.45 14.86
C GLU A 255 8.52 18.72 14.03
N HIS A 256 9.40 19.01 13.06
CA HIS A 256 9.40 20.22 12.23
C HIS A 256 9.17 19.94 10.75
N ARG A 257 8.73 18.76 10.37
CA ARG A 257 8.48 18.45 8.96
C ARG A 257 7.25 19.22 8.49
N GLY A 258 7.47 20.26 7.65
CA GLY A 258 6.39 21.04 7.04
C GLY A 258 5.39 20.13 6.31
N SER A 259 4.15 20.59 6.22
CA SER A 259 3.07 19.82 5.59
C SER A 259 3.47 19.45 4.17
N ARG A 260 3.52 18.14 3.88
CA ARG A 260 3.58 17.63 2.51
C ARG A 260 2.35 18.12 1.75
N LYS A 261 2.42 18.21 0.43
CA LYS A 261 1.26 18.49 -0.41
C LYS A 261 0.09 17.64 0.07
N SER A 262 -1.01 18.26 0.40
CA SER A 262 -2.15 17.57 1.00
C SER A 262 -2.64 16.46 0.06
N ALA A 263 -3.13 15.36 0.63
CA ALA A 263 -3.77 14.30 -0.13
C ALA A 263 -4.88 14.85 -1.04
N ALA A 264 -5.58 15.89 -0.60
CA ALA A 264 -6.60 16.60 -1.40
C ALA A 264 -6.03 17.27 -2.65
N GLU A 265 -4.87 17.95 -2.58
CA GLU A 265 -4.20 18.55 -3.75
C GLU A 265 -3.74 17.50 -4.75
N LEU A 266 -3.24 16.36 -4.28
CA LEU A 266 -2.81 15.26 -5.13
C LEU A 266 -4.00 14.55 -5.77
N ALA A 267 -5.09 14.35 -5.04
CA ALA A 267 -6.32 13.77 -5.55
C ALA A 267 -6.97 14.66 -6.62
N LEU A 268 -6.95 15.99 -6.44
CA LEU A 268 -7.44 16.94 -7.43
C LEU A 268 -6.63 16.86 -8.73
N ARG A 269 -5.30 16.86 -8.65
CA ARG A 269 -4.41 16.72 -9.81
C ARG A 269 -4.58 15.38 -10.53
N ALA A 270 -4.81 14.29 -9.79
CA ALA A 270 -5.07 12.98 -10.38
C ALA A 270 -6.39 12.93 -11.13
N ARG A 271 -7.44 13.62 -10.64
CA ARG A 271 -8.72 13.77 -11.33
C ARG A 271 -8.59 14.60 -12.61
N GLU A 272 -7.87 15.71 -12.58
CA GLU A 272 -7.60 16.55 -13.74
C GLU A 272 -6.85 15.81 -14.85
N ARG A 273 -5.85 14.98 -14.48
CA ARG A 273 -5.14 14.13 -15.44
C ARG A 273 -6.02 13.03 -16.06
N LYS A 274 -6.95 12.46 -15.29
CA LYS A 274 -7.93 11.48 -15.83
C LYS A 274 -8.96 12.13 -16.74
N SER A 275 -9.41 13.35 -16.44
CA SER A 275 -10.37 14.11 -17.27
C SER A 275 -9.73 14.68 -18.55
N GLY A 276 -8.46 15.06 -18.56
CA GLY A 276 -7.73 15.57 -19.73
C GLY A 276 -7.25 14.49 -20.72
N ARG A 277 -7.47 13.20 -20.41
CA ARG A 277 -7.20 12.08 -21.34
C ARG A 277 -8.39 11.67 -22.23
N VAL A 278 -9.50 12.39 -22.13
CA VAL A 278 -10.69 12.23 -23.00
C VAL A 278 -10.79 13.48 -23.90
N GLY A 279 -9.73 13.70 -24.66
CA GLY A 279 -9.67 14.71 -25.70
C GLY A 279 -8.86 14.18 -26.87
#